data_678998a4f90461fa82dd3e54f82993fa
#
_entry.id   678998a4f90461fa82dd3e54f82993fa
#
_cell.length_a   1.000
_cell.length_b   1.000
_cell.length_c   1.000
_cell.angle_alpha   90.00
_cell.angle_beta   90.00
_cell.angle_gamma   90.00
#
_symmetry.space_group_name_H-M   'P 1'
#
loop_
_entity.id
_entity.type
_entity.pdbx_description
1 polymer ?
#
loop_
_entity_poly.entity_id
_entity_poly.type
_entity_poly.pdbx_seq_one_letter_code
_entity_poly.pdbx_strand_id
1 'polypeptide(L)'
;MKQKKLWLLAAILILCGVYVMTSCGSNDDNAAAKGQLLEVFDVRGSEAKARLTIDGKEIFTTDVYIGKNGIGKTGEGDAKTPTGTLHVMKAFGVKPNPGTAIPYIDVTTSIFACDEEGPYYNQVIDTAAVHHYGCKGEDMYHTVPQYNYGRTTDFNLSCEWPKGSNIFIHCKGPKSYTGGCIALDEDKMIEILRRCDLSLVVTVRE
;
A
#
# COMPACT_ATOMS: atom_id res chain seq x y z
N MET A 1 23.45 -66.53 22.85
CA MET A 1 24.43 -65.45 22.60
C MET A 1 23.66 -64.16 22.53
N LYS A 2 23.73 -63.34 23.58
CA LYS A 2 23.02 -62.02 23.70
C LYS A 2 24.03 -60.91 23.55
N GLN A 3 23.91 -60.12 22.52
CA GLN A 3 24.72 -58.92 22.36
C GLN A 3 24.13 -57.77 23.19
N LYS A 4 24.93 -57.19 24.07
CA LYS A 4 24.64 -56.01 24.87
C LYS A 4 24.96 -54.75 24.02
N LYS A 5 23.97 -53.93 23.74
CA LYS A 5 24.17 -52.57 23.15
C LYS A 5 24.61 -51.61 24.25
N LEU A 6 25.79 -51.03 24.05
CA LEU A 6 26.37 -50.00 24.89
C LEU A 6 25.84 -48.66 24.43
N TRP A 7 25.16 -47.93 25.33
CA TRP A 7 24.73 -46.52 25.12
C TRP A 7 25.81 -45.61 25.64
N LEU A 8 26.42 -44.82 24.74
CA LEU A 8 27.28 -43.71 25.12
C LEU A 8 26.39 -42.51 25.37
N LEU A 9 26.36 -42.01 26.60
CA LEU A 9 25.82 -40.72 26.98
C LEU A 9 26.91 -39.68 26.76
N ALA A 10 26.72 -38.83 25.75
CA ALA A 10 27.53 -37.64 25.57
C ALA A 10 26.93 -36.47 26.41
N ALA A 11 27.63 -36.11 27.46
CA ALA A 11 27.30 -34.92 28.26
C ALA A 11 27.77 -33.67 27.53
N ILE A 12 26.81 -32.84 27.11
CA ILE A 12 27.09 -31.51 26.56
C ILE A 12 27.17 -30.51 27.73
N LEU A 13 28.39 -30.07 28.03
CA LEU A 13 28.64 -28.97 28.92
C LEU A 13 28.24 -27.64 28.23
N ILE A 14 27.14 -27.03 28.67
CA ILE A 14 26.77 -25.67 28.28
C ILE A 14 27.58 -24.71 29.17
N LEU A 15 28.62 -24.07 28.59
CA LEU A 15 29.27 -22.90 29.20
C LEU A 15 28.35 -21.70 28.99
N CYS A 16 27.70 -21.25 30.06
CA CYS A 16 27.09 -19.92 30.13
C CYS A 16 28.18 -18.85 30.19
N GLY A 17 28.57 -18.35 29.04
CA GLY A 17 29.35 -17.13 28.94
C GLY A 17 28.47 -15.90 29.22
N VAL A 18 28.62 -15.30 30.40
CA VAL A 18 28.02 -13.99 30.70
C VAL A 18 28.78 -12.95 29.89
N TYR A 19 28.19 -12.50 28.76
CA TYR A 19 28.69 -11.36 28.00
C TYR A 19 28.18 -10.09 28.70
N VAL A 20 29.05 -9.44 29.46
CA VAL A 20 28.80 -8.08 29.97
C VAL A 20 28.95 -7.12 28.79
N MET A 21 27.81 -6.72 28.21
CA MET A 21 27.76 -5.62 27.23
C MET A 21 27.96 -4.32 27.99
N THR A 22 29.19 -3.79 27.97
CA THR A 22 29.43 -2.39 28.29
C THR A 22 28.78 -1.53 27.21
N SER A 23 27.61 -0.97 27.54
CA SER A 23 26.96 0.06 26.73
C SER A 23 27.84 1.31 26.75
N CYS A 24 28.63 1.49 25.70
CA CYS A 24 29.20 2.79 25.39
C CYS A 24 28.09 3.58 24.69
N GLY A 25 27.52 4.55 25.41
CA GLY A 25 26.54 5.47 24.85
C GLY A 25 27.19 6.36 23.78
N SER A 26 26.83 6.15 22.54
CA SER A 26 26.89 7.16 21.51
C SER A 26 25.44 7.42 21.06
N ASN A 27 24.97 8.60 21.41
CA ASN A 27 23.73 9.16 20.89
C ASN A 27 23.94 9.43 19.40
N ASP A 28 23.63 8.44 18.56
CA ASP A 28 23.37 8.63 17.15
C ASP A 28 21.86 8.46 16.94
N ASP A 29 21.08 9.46 17.35
CA ASP A 29 19.63 9.60 17.10
C ASP A 29 19.35 9.92 15.60
N ASN A 30 20.15 9.40 14.68
CA ASN A 30 19.97 9.63 13.25
C ASN A 30 20.26 8.38 12.39
N ALA A 31 19.85 7.20 12.87
CA ALA A 31 19.73 6.06 11.97
C ALA A 31 18.51 6.32 11.08
N ALA A 32 18.73 6.97 9.93
CA ALA A 32 17.70 7.12 8.91
C ALA A 32 17.03 5.76 8.66
N ALA A 33 15.72 5.68 8.86
CA ALA A 33 14.96 4.45 8.66
C ALA A 33 15.22 3.95 7.24
N LYS A 34 15.86 2.78 7.11
CA LYS A 34 16.04 2.14 5.81
C LYS A 34 14.68 1.66 5.33
N GLY A 35 14.31 2.04 4.12
CA GLY A 35 13.05 1.62 3.52
C GLY A 35 12.40 2.70 2.67
N GLN A 36 11.25 2.36 2.12
CA GLN A 36 10.46 3.25 1.27
C GLN A 36 9.19 3.64 2.01
N LEU A 37 8.97 4.93 2.22
CA LEU A 37 7.85 5.45 2.99
C LEU A 37 7.18 6.62 2.27
N LEU A 38 5.87 6.52 2.08
CA LEU A 38 5.00 7.63 1.68
C LEU A 38 4.17 8.04 2.89
N GLU A 39 4.50 9.16 3.52
CA GLU A 39 3.73 9.71 4.63
C GLU A 39 2.69 10.68 4.11
N VAL A 40 1.42 10.51 4.53
CA VAL A 40 0.34 11.48 4.33
C VAL A 40 0.06 12.15 5.66
N PHE A 41 0.17 13.47 5.71
CA PHE A 41 0.14 14.29 6.92
C PHE A 41 -0.40 15.70 6.65
N ASP A 42 -0.52 16.55 7.66
CA ASP A 42 -1.05 17.94 7.55
C ASP A 42 -2.44 17.94 6.89
N VAL A 43 -3.34 17.13 7.43
CA VAL A 43 -4.69 16.92 6.88
C VAL A 43 -5.58 18.14 7.12
N ARG A 44 -6.19 18.65 6.05
CA ARG A 44 -7.11 19.80 6.05
C ARG A 44 -8.35 19.51 5.20
N GLY A 45 -9.33 18.88 5.79
CA GLY A 45 -10.52 18.42 5.05
C GLY A 45 -10.17 17.33 4.05
N SER A 46 -10.34 17.59 2.75
CA SER A 46 -10.00 16.66 1.66
C SER A 46 -8.60 16.86 1.09
N GLU A 47 -7.80 17.76 1.66
CA GLU A 47 -6.43 18.05 1.26
C GLU A 47 -5.45 17.60 2.33
N ALA A 48 -4.25 17.22 1.91
CA ALA A 48 -3.16 16.83 2.80
C ALA A 48 -1.82 17.06 2.08
N LYS A 49 -0.72 16.81 2.78
CA LYS A 49 0.61 16.68 2.18
C LYS A 49 1.04 15.23 2.14
N ALA A 50 1.80 14.87 1.13
CA ALA A 50 2.47 13.58 1.07
C ALA A 50 3.98 13.79 0.89
N ARG A 51 4.78 13.04 1.66
CA ARG A 51 6.24 13.02 1.57
C ARG A 51 6.72 11.61 1.24
N LEU A 52 7.46 11.48 0.15
CA LEU A 52 8.16 10.24 -0.20
C LEU A 52 9.58 10.30 0.33
N THR A 53 9.95 9.30 1.12
CA THR A 53 11.31 9.08 1.64
C THR A 53 11.79 7.70 1.21
N ILE A 54 13.03 7.61 0.72
CA ILE A 54 13.70 6.35 0.38
C ILE A 54 15.04 6.32 1.12
N ASP A 55 15.24 5.29 1.93
CA ASP A 55 16.43 5.10 2.77
C ASP A 55 16.81 6.36 3.58
N GLY A 56 15.78 7.00 4.15
CA GLY A 56 15.91 8.21 4.96
C GLY A 56 16.13 9.50 4.17
N LYS A 57 16.22 9.44 2.84
CA LYS A 57 16.32 10.62 1.98
C LYS A 57 14.97 11.03 1.44
N GLU A 58 14.57 12.27 1.68
CA GLU A 58 13.39 12.85 1.06
C GLU A 58 13.58 12.94 -0.47
N ILE A 59 12.63 12.42 -1.21
CA ILE A 59 12.56 12.47 -2.66
C ILE A 59 11.69 13.65 -3.11
N PHE A 60 10.51 13.78 -2.50
CA PHE A 60 9.62 14.92 -2.69
C PHE A 60 8.66 15.10 -1.51
N THR A 61 8.13 16.30 -1.37
CA THR A 61 6.92 16.62 -0.62
C THR A 61 5.96 17.35 -1.56
N THR A 62 4.68 16.96 -1.57
CA THR A 62 3.66 17.49 -2.49
C THR A 62 2.29 17.55 -1.81
N ASP A 63 1.38 18.38 -2.36
CA ASP A 63 -0.02 18.39 -1.94
C ASP A 63 -0.78 17.25 -2.61
N VAL A 64 -1.65 16.60 -1.84
CA VAL A 64 -2.46 15.47 -2.28
C VAL A 64 -3.92 15.68 -1.96
N TYR A 65 -4.81 15.02 -2.70
CA TYR A 65 -6.21 14.90 -2.33
C TYR A 65 -6.45 13.55 -1.66
N ILE A 66 -7.33 13.59 -0.65
CA ILE A 66 -7.77 12.44 0.14
C ILE A 66 -9.29 12.38 0.15
N GLY A 67 -9.85 11.50 0.94
CA GLY A 67 -11.30 11.36 1.08
C GLY A 67 -12.00 12.70 1.31
N LYS A 68 -13.14 12.93 0.64
CA LYS A 68 -13.96 14.14 0.77
C LYS A 68 -14.24 14.52 2.23
N ASN A 69 -14.40 13.51 3.08
CA ASN A 69 -14.70 13.66 4.50
C ASN A 69 -13.44 13.48 5.39
N GLY A 70 -12.23 13.68 4.83
CA GLY A 70 -10.97 13.58 5.55
C GLY A 70 -10.49 12.13 5.72
N ILE A 71 -9.95 11.84 6.91
CA ILE A 71 -9.38 10.55 7.28
C ILE A 71 -10.24 9.80 8.31
N GLY A 72 -9.85 8.56 8.66
CA GLY A 72 -10.56 7.74 9.65
C GLY A 72 -11.72 6.96 9.03
N LYS A 73 -11.47 6.25 7.92
CA LYS A 73 -12.43 5.39 7.24
C LYS A 73 -12.98 4.32 8.18
N THR A 74 -14.30 4.17 8.20
CA THR A 74 -15.02 3.21 9.04
C THR A 74 -15.94 2.28 8.24
N GLY A 75 -16.20 2.59 6.97
CA GLY A 75 -17.08 1.77 6.15
C GLY A 75 -17.16 2.21 4.70
N GLU A 76 -17.91 1.43 3.94
CA GLU A 76 -18.17 1.72 2.52
C GLU A 76 -18.98 3.02 2.38
N GLY A 77 -18.64 3.81 1.35
CA GLY A 77 -19.35 5.06 1.05
C GLY A 77 -19.11 6.23 2.00
N ASP A 78 -18.31 6.10 3.06
CA ASP A 78 -18.05 7.17 4.04
C ASP A 78 -17.20 8.32 3.48
N ALA A 79 -16.60 8.13 2.31
CA ALA A 79 -15.72 9.07 1.63
C ALA A 79 -14.54 9.54 2.50
N LYS A 80 -13.99 8.66 3.33
CA LYS A 80 -12.82 8.89 4.17
C LYS A 80 -11.64 8.04 3.74
N THR A 81 -10.43 8.57 3.87
CA THR A 81 -9.18 7.81 3.72
C THR A 81 -8.89 7.06 5.02
N PRO A 82 -8.49 5.77 4.98
CA PRO A 82 -8.13 5.05 6.19
C PRO A 82 -6.88 5.67 6.84
N THR A 83 -6.83 5.63 8.17
CA THR A 83 -5.65 6.01 8.97
C THR A 83 -4.78 4.80 9.26
N GLY A 84 -3.52 5.04 9.63
CA GLY A 84 -2.57 4.01 9.98
C GLY A 84 -1.67 3.63 8.82
N THR A 85 -1.31 2.36 8.73
CA THR A 85 -0.33 1.84 7.77
C THR A 85 -1.01 1.01 6.69
N LEU A 86 -0.65 1.27 5.44
CA LEU A 86 -1.04 0.50 4.26
C LEU A 86 0.22 0.02 3.54
N HIS A 87 0.15 -1.14 2.93
CA HIS A 87 1.18 -1.65 2.03
C HIS A 87 0.67 -1.59 0.59
N VAL A 88 1.55 -1.19 -0.30
CA VAL A 88 1.22 -1.17 -1.73
C VAL A 88 1.35 -2.57 -2.31
N MET A 89 0.54 -2.85 -3.33
CA MET A 89 0.52 -4.15 -3.97
C MET A 89 0.85 -4.03 -5.47
N LYS A 90 -0.13 -4.09 -6.34
CA LYS A 90 0.07 -4.03 -7.79
C LYS A 90 0.10 -2.60 -8.27
N ALA A 91 0.86 -2.34 -9.33
CA ALA A 91 0.72 -1.12 -10.13
C ALA A 91 -0.35 -1.31 -11.20
N PHE A 92 -0.93 -0.23 -11.66
CA PHE A 92 -1.90 -0.24 -12.76
C PHE A 92 -1.88 1.09 -13.52
N GLY A 93 -2.45 1.08 -14.73
CA GLY A 93 -2.69 2.31 -15.47
C GLY A 93 -3.36 2.11 -16.81
N VAL A 94 -4.09 3.14 -17.24
CA VAL A 94 -4.60 3.26 -18.62
C VAL A 94 -3.46 3.59 -19.59
N LYS A 95 -2.44 4.32 -19.10
CA LYS A 95 -1.21 4.59 -19.85
C LYS A 95 -0.24 3.42 -19.72
N PRO A 96 0.67 3.25 -20.71
CA PRO A 96 1.69 2.19 -20.66
C PRO A 96 2.54 2.26 -19.38
N ASN A 97 3.05 1.10 -18.94
CA ASN A 97 3.95 1.01 -17.79
C ASN A 97 5.09 2.04 -17.89
N PRO A 98 5.22 2.95 -16.94
CA PRO A 98 6.22 4.02 -16.99
C PRO A 98 7.64 3.56 -16.62
N GLY A 99 7.85 2.25 -16.42
CA GLY A 99 9.13 1.65 -16.02
C GLY A 99 9.14 1.14 -14.58
N THR A 100 7.97 0.76 -14.03
CA THR A 100 7.93 0.07 -12.74
C THR A 100 8.41 -1.37 -12.85
N ALA A 101 9.13 -1.84 -11.83
CA ALA A 101 9.63 -3.23 -11.73
C ALA A 101 8.62 -4.20 -11.11
N ILE A 102 7.52 -3.70 -10.52
CA ILE A 102 6.47 -4.53 -9.93
C ILE A 102 5.42 -4.94 -10.96
N PRO A 103 4.59 -5.98 -10.68
CA PRO A 103 3.51 -6.37 -11.57
C PRO A 103 2.61 -5.18 -11.92
N TYR A 104 2.36 -4.98 -13.21
CA TYR A 104 1.57 -3.88 -13.76
C TYR A 104 0.32 -4.42 -14.44
N ILE A 105 -0.83 -3.85 -14.11
CA ILE A 105 -2.11 -4.13 -14.75
C ILE A 105 -2.33 -3.08 -15.84
N ASP A 106 -2.30 -3.49 -17.10
CA ASP A 106 -2.75 -2.64 -18.20
C ASP A 106 -4.28 -2.51 -18.12
N VAL A 107 -4.74 -1.32 -17.77
CA VAL A 107 -6.17 -1.06 -17.61
C VAL A 107 -6.81 -0.91 -18.97
N THR A 108 -7.63 -1.90 -19.33
CA THR A 108 -8.44 -1.95 -20.54
C THR A 108 -9.92 -1.73 -20.21
N THR A 109 -10.77 -1.69 -21.23
CA THR A 109 -12.24 -1.55 -21.07
C THR A 109 -12.90 -2.71 -20.31
N SER A 110 -12.18 -3.79 -20.05
CA SER A 110 -12.68 -4.94 -19.27
C SER A 110 -12.24 -4.91 -17.78
N ILE A 111 -11.41 -3.94 -17.36
CA ILE A 111 -10.91 -3.86 -15.99
C ILE A 111 -11.81 -2.97 -15.13
N PHE A 112 -12.32 -3.57 -14.07
CA PHE A 112 -13.21 -2.92 -13.10
C PHE A 112 -12.69 -3.09 -11.66
N ALA A 113 -12.90 -2.08 -10.83
CA ALA A 113 -12.68 -2.15 -9.39
C ALA A 113 -14.03 -2.29 -8.67
N CYS A 114 -14.29 -3.46 -8.07
CA CYS A 114 -15.59 -3.78 -7.50
C CYS A 114 -15.76 -3.22 -6.10
N ASP A 115 -16.79 -2.39 -5.89
CA ASP A 115 -17.12 -1.70 -4.65
C ASP A 115 -18.54 -2.01 -4.11
N GLU A 116 -19.27 -2.91 -4.78
CA GLU A 116 -20.57 -3.38 -4.30
C GLU A 116 -20.46 -4.73 -3.59
N GLU A 117 -21.38 -4.98 -2.68
CA GLU A 117 -21.50 -6.27 -1.99
C GLU A 117 -21.57 -7.43 -2.97
N GLY A 118 -20.70 -8.41 -2.83
CA GLY A 118 -20.68 -9.58 -3.71
C GLY A 118 -19.32 -10.29 -3.70
N PRO A 119 -19.18 -11.33 -4.54
CA PRO A 119 -18.01 -12.20 -4.53
C PRO A 119 -16.72 -11.51 -4.98
N TYR A 120 -16.83 -10.36 -5.62
CA TYR A 120 -15.69 -9.58 -6.11
C TYR A 120 -15.46 -8.27 -5.35
N TYR A 121 -16.17 -8.05 -4.25
CA TYR A 121 -16.00 -6.86 -3.43
C TYR A 121 -14.53 -6.61 -3.09
N ASN A 122 -14.09 -5.36 -3.20
CA ASN A 122 -12.71 -4.92 -2.97
C ASN A 122 -11.66 -5.59 -3.87
N GLN A 123 -12.03 -5.97 -5.09
CA GLN A 123 -11.12 -6.60 -6.05
C GLN A 123 -11.10 -5.84 -7.38
N VAL A 124 -9.92 -5.78 -7.99
CA VAL A 124 -9.76 -5.37 -9.38
C VAL A 124 -9.84 -6.62 -10.24
N ILE A 125 -10.84 -6.68 -11.09
CA ILE A 125 -11.14 -7.84 -11.94
C ILE A 125 -11.04 -7.51 -13.42
N ASP A 126 -10.74 -8.53 -14.22
CA ASP A 126 -10.90 -8.51 -15.67
C ASP A 126 -12.21 -9.21 -16.02
N THR A 127 -13.21 -8.46 -16.45
CA THR A 127 -14.53 -8.98 -16.84
C THR A 127 -14.50 -9.84 -18.09
N ALA A 128 -13.42 -9.80 -18.87
CA ALA A 128 -13.20 -10.72 -19.98
C ALA A 128 -12.74 -12.12 -19.50
N ALA A 129 -12.11 -12.19 -18.33
CA ALA A 129 -11.60 -13.42 -17.75
C ALA A 129 -12.53 -14.08 -16.74
N VAL A 130 -13.43 -13.29 -16.10
CA VAL A 130 -14.36 -13.78 -15.08
C VAL A 130 -15.80 -13.49 -15.48
N HIS A 131 -16.72 -14.43 -15.17
CA HIS A 131 -18.14 -14.18 -15.29
C HIS A 131 -18.57 -13.20 -14.19
N HIS A 132 -18.68 -11.93 -14.54
CA HIS A 132 -18.99 -10.90 -13.58
C HIS A 132 -20.50 -10.71 -13.39
N TYR A 133 -21.16 -11.67 -12.82
CA TYR A 133 -22.50 -11.47 -12.34
C TYR A 133 -22.45 -10.58 -11.09
N GLY A 134 -22.84 -9.28 -11.26
CA GLY A 134 -23.09 -8.38 -10.15
C GLY A 134 -21.94 -7.46 -9.70
N CYS A 135 -20.83 -7.35 -10.42
CA CYS A 135 -19.90 -6.25 -10.17
C CYS A 135 -20.34 -5.02 -10.99
N LYS A 136 -20.93 -4.03 -10.32
CA LYS A 136 -21.16 -2.69 -10.88
C LYS A 136 -20.05 -1.71 -10.53
N GLY A 137 -18.86 -2.25 -10.26
CA GLY A 137 -17.71 -1.52 -9.81
C GLY A 137 -17.31 -0.36 -10.70
N GLU A 138 -16.29 0.32 -10.28
CA GLU A 138 -15.74 1.49 -10.96
C GLU A 138 -15.09 1.08 -12.28
N ASP A 139 -15.55 1.68 -13.39
CA ASP A 139 -14.93 1.55 -14.72
C ASP A 139 -13.58 2.26 -14.72
N MET A 140 -12.51 1.50 -14.55
CA MET A 140 -11.19 2.07 -14.40
C MET A 140 -10.66 2.70 -15.70
N TYR A 141 -11.06 2.17 -16.87
CA TYR A 141 -10.57 2.66 -18.16
C TYR A 141 -11.09 4.07 -18.48
N HIS A 142 -12.35 4.35 -18.18
CA HIS A 142 -12.96 5.65 -18.45
C HIS A 142 -12.81 6.64 -17.26
N THR A 143 -12.24 6.21 -16.15
CA THR A 143 -11.97 7.06 -14.99
C THR A 143 -10.59 7.73 -15.13
N VAL A 144 -10.43 8.54 -16.18
CA VAL A 144 -9.21 9.30 -16.44
C VAL A 144 -9.40 10.79 -16.12
N PRO A 145 -8.33 11.53 -15.72
CA PRO A 145 -6.93 11.09 -15.61
C PRO A 145 -6.58 10.31 -14.33
N GLN A 146 -7.55 10.06 -13.43
CA GLN A 146 -7.28 9.43 -12.12
C GLN A 146 -6.51 8.12 -12.28
N TYR A 147 -6.92 7.26 -13.19
CA TYR A 147 -6.31 5.94 -13.42
C TYR A 147 -5.32 5.90 -14.58
N ASN A 148 -4.79 7.09 -14.98
CA ASN A 148 -3.62 7.10 -15.85
C ASN A 148 -2.49 6.25 -15.26
N TYR A 149 -2.31 6.35 -13.93
CA TYR A 149 -1.37 5.55 -13.15
C TYR A 149 -1.85 5.38 -11.71
N GLY A 150 -1.56 4.24 -11.10
CA GLY A 150 -1.87 4.01 -9.70
C GLY A 150 -1.23 2.77 -9.10
N ARG A 151 -1.49 2.57 -7.82
CA ARG A 151 -1.15 1.37 -7.05
C ARG A 151 -2.32 0.95 -6.18
N THR A 152 -2.61 -0.34 -6.14
CA THR A 152 -3.53 -0.91 -5.17
C THR A 152 -2.85 -1.01 -3.80
N THR A 153 -3.64 -1.05 -2.74
CA THR A 153 -3.16 -1.25 -1.37
C THR A 153 -3.75 -2.53 -0.76
N ASP A 154 -3.24 -2.91 0.40
CA ASP A 154 -3.72 -4.04 1.21
C ASP A 154 -4.93 -3.68 2.09
N PHE A 155 -5.54 -2.52 1.89
CA PHE A 155 -6.72 -2.14 2.66
C PHE A 155 -7.85 -3.15 2.48
N ASN A 156 -8.42 -3.62 3.61
CA ASN A 156 -9.49 -4.62 3.64
C ASN A 156 -9.23 -5.85 2.74
N LEU A 157 -8.00 -6.38 2.79
CA LEU A 157 -7.55 -7.49 1.93
C LEU A 157 -8.42 -8.76 2.08
N SER A 158 -9.10 -8.92 3.23
CA SER A 158 -10.07 -9.98 3.47
C SER A 158 -11.41 -9.77 2.75
N CYS A 159 -11.59 -8.66 2.03
CA CYS A 159 -12.79 -8.31 1.27
C CYS A 159 -14.09 -8.33 2.10
N GLU A 160 -14.01 -7.87 3.35
CA GLU A 160 -15.13 -7.86 4.27
C GLU A 160 -16.06 -6.68 4.00
N TRP A 161 -17.29 -6.97 3.57
CA TRP A 161 -18.36 -5.99 3.47
C TRP A 161 -18.90 -5.60 4.86
N PRO A 162 -19.21 -4.34 5.13
CA PRO A 162 -18.98 -3.11 4.34
C PRO A 162 -17.79 -2.29 4.86
N LYS A 163 -16.65 -2.90 5.12
CA LYS A 163 -15.47 -2.21 5.72
C LYS A 163 -14.85 -1.13 4.83
N GLY A 164 -15.21 -1.09 3.55
CA GLY A 164 -14.66 -0.19 2.55
C GLY A 164 -13.83 -0.92 1.51
N SER A 165 -13.71 -0.34 0.32
CA SER A 165 -13.08 -0.97 -0.84
C SER A 165 -12.21 0.00 -1.63
N ASN A 166 -11.36 -0.56 -2.49
CA ASN A 166 -10.64 0.13 -3.57
C ASN A 166 -9.86 1.36 -3.11
N ILE A 167 -9.18 1.25 -1.96
CA ILE A 167 -8.29 2.31 -1.50
C ILE A 167 -6.98 2.22 -2.27
N PHE A 168 -6.82 3.11 -3.23
CA PHE A 168 -5.67 3.19 -4.13
C PHE A 168 -4.85 4.45 -3.88
N ILE A 169 -3.63 4.44 -4.41
CA ILE A 169 -2.85 5.65 -4.66
C ILE A 169 -2.90 5.85 -6.18
N HIS A 170 -3.34 7.03 -6.64
CA HIS A 170 -3.55 7.29 -8.07
C HIS A 170 -3.32 8.75 -8.46
N CYS A 171 -3.48 9.09 -9.74
CA CYS A 171 -3.34 10.46 -10.21
C CYS A 171 -4.53 11.32 -9.78
N LYS A 172 -4.30 12.63 -9.57
CA LYS A 172 -5.38 13.59 -9.34
C LYS A 172 -6.36 13.60 -10.52
N GLY A 173 -7.62 13.72 -10.21
CA GLY A 173 -8.71 13.91 -11.16
C GLY A 173 -9.23 15.37 -11.15
N PRO A 174 -10.38 15.60 -11.78
CA PRO A 174 -10.96 16.97 -11.87
C PRO A 174 -11.51 17.49 -10.54
N LYS A 175 -11.73 16.61 -9.55
CA LYS A 175 -12.23 16.98 -8.22
C LYS A 175 -11.05 17.16 -7.24
N SER A 176 -11.18 18.09 -6.31
CA SER A 176 -10.22 18.31 -5.22
C SER A 176 -10.43 17.36 -4.02
N TYR A 177 -10.94 16.17 -4.26
CA TYR A 177 -11.15 15.10 -3.26
C TYR A 177 -11.29 13.75 -3.92
N THR A 178 -11.20 12.69 -3.11
CA THR A 178 -11.43 11.29 -3.52
C THR A 178 -12.59 10.66 -2.74
N GLY A 179 -12.94 9.42 -3.07
CA GLY A 179 -13.84 8.58 -2.27
C GLY A 179 -13.17 7.94 -1.04
N GLY A 180 -11.87 8.11 -0.90
CA GLY A 180 -11.05 7.50 0.16
C GLY A 180 -9.62 7.21 -0.29
N CYS A 181 -9.34 7.22 -1.58
CA CYS A 181 -8.01 7.07 -2.16
C CYS A 181 -7.08 8.25 -1.81
N ILE A 182 -5.80 8.09 -2.13
CA ILE A 182 -4.78 9.15 -2.04
C ILE A 182 -4.42 9.54 -3.47
N ALA A 183 -4.67 10.80 -3.86
CA ALA A 183 -4.44 11.27 -5.23
C ALA A 183 -3.29 12.27 -5.29
N LEU A 184 -2.28 11.98 -6.14
CA LEU A 184 -1.10 12.80 -6.39
C LEU A 184 -1.11 13.37 -7.82
N ASP A 185 -0.27 14.36 -8.07
CA ASP A 185 0.01 14.80 -9.43
C ASP A 185 0.66 13.65 -10.22
N GLU A 186 0.37 13.57 -11.53
CA GLU A 186 0.78 12.45 -12.37
C GLU A 186 2.29 12.24 -12.40
N ASP A 187 3.08 13.33 -12.41
CA ASP A 187 4.53 13.26 -12.37
C ASP A 187 5.05 12.61 -11.07
N LYS A 188 4.40 12.88 -9.93
CA LYS A 188 4.74 12.27 -8.64
C LYS A 188 4.31 10.80 -8.59
N MET A 189 3.17 10.46 -9.19
CA MET A 189 2.77 9.06 -9.30
C MET A 189 3.75 8.25 -10.17
N ILE A 190 4.22 8.81 -11.28
CA ILE A 190 5.25 8.19 -12.13
C ILE A 190 6.57 8.04 -11.34
N GLU A 191 6.94 9.02 -10.53
CA GLU A 191 8.15 8.96 -9.70
C GLU A 191 8.07 7.82 -8.68
N ILE A 192 6.92 7.63 -8.01
CA ILE A 192 6.66 6.49 -7.12
C ILE A 192 6.77 5.17 -7.89
N LEU A 193 6.15 5.06 -9.06
CA LEU A 193 6.16 3.83 -9.85
C LEU A 193 7.56 3.41 -10.30
N ARG A 194 8.42 4.38 -10.63
CA ARG A 194 9.80 4.11 -11.09
C ARG A 194 10.78 3.80 -9.97
N ARG A 195 10.57 4.38 -8.78
CA ARG A 195 11.53 4.32 -7.68
C ARG A 195 11.20 3.30 -6.61
N CYS A 196 9.91 2.98 -6.45
CA CYS A 196 9.43 2.19 -5.33
C CYS A 196 8.96 0.81 -5.78
N ASP A 197 9.35 -0.19 -5.01
CA ASP A 197 8.91 -1.58 -5.15
C ASP A 197 7.76 -1.94 -4.17
N LEU A 198 7.59 -3.22 -3.88
CA LEU A 198 6.55 -3.70 -2.95
C LEU A 198 6.87 -3.44 -1.47
N SER A 199 8.07 -2.96 -1.15
CA SER A 199 8.46 -2.56 0.21
C SER A 199 7.95 -1.17 0.59
N LEU A 200 7.33 -0.42 -0.35
CA LEU A 200 6.76 0.89 -0.05
C LEU A 200 5.64 0.76 0.97
N VAL A 201 5.83 1.40 2.09
CA VAL A 201 4.83 1.58 3.15
C VAL A 201 4.18 2.94 2.97
N VAL A 202 2.87 3.01 3.19
CA VAL A 202 2.10 4.26 3.20
C VAL A 202 1.55 4.47 4.61
N THR A 203 1.80 5.63 5.19
CA THR A 203 1.22 5.99 6.49
C THR A 203 0.31 7.19 6.33
N VAL A 204 -0.86 7.14 6.96
CA VAL A 204 -1.84 8.24 6.97
C VAL A 204 -2.09 8.65 8.42
N ARG A 205 -1.80 9.89 8.74
CA ARG A 205 -1.95 10.46 10.08
C ARG A 205 -2.43 11.91 10.02
N GLU A 206 -2.95 12.40 11.13
CA GLU A 206 -3.29 13.81 11.31
C GLU A 206 -2.08 14.72 11.14
#